data_f03cb00a75300e39dff606effe751d21
#
_entry.id   f03cb00a75300e39dff606effe751d21
#
_cell.length_a   1.000
_cell.length_b   1.000
_cell.length_c   1.000
_cell.angle_alpha   90.00
_cell.angle_beta   90.00
_cell.angle_gamma   90.00
#
_symmetry.space_group_name_H-M   'P 1'
#
loop_
_entity.id
_entity.type
_entity.pdbx_description
1 polymer ?
#
loop_
_entity_poly.entity_id
_entity_poly.type
_entity_poly.pdbx_seq_one_letter_code
_entity_poly.pdbx_strand_id
1 'polypeptide(L)'
;MTISRWSGRVAVVTGASAGIGAATAIELAKNGLITIGLARRVEKIEELRSQLTSEQQKNFHAMKCDVSVEAEIIRTFAEIERKFGGVDVLINNAGVIPQTSLTDLNNSSEMQRIINTNVFGVINCTREFVKSIRERNAEGHVIHINSIAGHFMPFQKDSPSMGIYSASKYAVTALAEQHRQEFIKEKLNIKVTSLSPGAVLTEIMHTVSIFPKEVMEEMIKNTPFLESKDIADAIIYLLSTPQNVLITELTIRPMNETF
;
A
#
# COMPACT_ATOMS: atom_id res chain seq x y z
N MET A 1 2.75 20.27 -8.09
CA MET A 1 1.39 19.99 -7.52
C MET A 1 1.51 20.09 -6.01
N THR A 2 0.58 20.73 -5.35
CA THR A 2 0.63 20.87 -3.90
C THR A 2 -0.49 20.05 -3.27
N ILE A 3 -0.21 19.38 -2.15
CA ILE A 3 -1.21 18.69 -1.33
C ILE A 3 -1.48 19.47 -0.02
N SER A 4 -1.39 20.80 -0.09
CA SER A 4 -1.52 21.70 1.07
C SER A 4 -2.81 21.50 1.87
N ARG A 5 -3.90 21.03 1.24
CA ARG A 5 -5.15 20.67 1.95
C ARG A 5 -4.97 19.55 2.99
N TRP A 6 -3.93 18.74 2.82
CA TRP A 6 -3.59 17.64 3.73
C TRP A 6 -2.51 18.01 4.75
N SER A 7 -1.96 19.22 4.70
CA SER A 7 -0.94 19.66 5.67
C SER A 7 -1.50 19.61 7.09
N GLY A 8 -0.76 19.00 8.02
CA GLY A 8 -1.19 18.76 9.39
C GLY A 8 -2.22 17.63 9.57
N ARG A 9 -2.72 17.03 8.48
CA ARG A 9 -3.62 15.87 8.53
C ARG A 9 -2.83 14.58 8.75
N VAL A 10 -3.49 13.58 9.27
CA VAL A 10 -2.89 12.30 9.65
C VAL A 10 -2.96 11.30 8.50
N ALA A 11 -1.80 10.80 8.10
CA ALA A 11 -1.66 9.74 7.09
C ALA A 11 -1.09 8.46 7.70
N VAL A 12 -1.72 7.33 7.42
CA VAL A 12 -1.24 6.00 7.79
C VAL A 12 -0.77 5.27 6.54
N VAL A 13 0.44 4.71 6.58
CA VAL A 13 1.02 3.90 5.51
C VAL A 13 1.33 2.50 6.04
N THR A 14 0.64 1.48 5.54
CA THR A 14 0.94 0.09 5.89
C THR A 14 2.11 -0.46 5.07
N GLY A 15 2.94 -1.33 5.66
CA GLY A 15 4.12 -1.86 5.00
C GLY A 15 5.21 -0.80 4.75
N ALA A 16 5.32 0.19 5.64
CA ALA A 16 6.20 1.35 5.49
C ALA A 16 7.70 1.07 5.73
N SER A 17 8.09 -0.18 6.01
CA SER A 17 9.50 -0.52 6.32
C SER A 17 10.42 -0.61 5.10
N ALA A 18 9.88 -0.65 3.87
CA ALA A 18 10.66 -0.79 2.64
C ALA A 18 9.86 -0.39 1.40
N GLY A 19 10.54 -0.25 0.26
CA GLY A 19 9.96 -0.11 -1.07
C GLY A 19 8.98 1.07 -1.18
N ILE A 20 7.85 0.83 -1.85
CA ILE A 20 6.80 1.84 -2.10
C ILE A 20 6.31 2.47 -0.80
N GLY A 21 6.07 1.67 0.25
CA GLY A 21 5.57 2.16 1.53
C GLY A 21 6.55 3.12 2.21
N ALA A 22 7.85 2.81 2.19
CA ALA A 22 8.90 3.67 2.74
C ALA A 22 9.00 5.00 1.97
N ALA A 23 9.07 4.93 0.63
CA ALA A 23 9.11 6.12 -0.22
C ALA A 23 7.86 7.00 -0.03
N THR A 24 6.68 6.38 0.05
CA THR A 24 5.41 7.08 0.29
C THR A 24 5.42 7.78 1.65
N ALA A 25 5.83 7.09 2.72
CA ALA A 25 5.85 7.68 4.05
C ALA A 25 6.78 8.90 4.12
N ILE A 26 7.95 8.83 3.48
CA ILE A 26 8.88 9.96 3.36
C ILE A 26 8.23 11.12 2.62
N GLU A 27 7.64 10.89 1.45
CA GLU A 27 7.06 11.95 0.63
C GLU A 27 5.84 12.61 1.31
N LEU A 28 5.00 11.86 2.02
CA LEU A 28 3.89 12.40 2.80
C LEU A 28 4.41 13.32 3.92
N ALA A 29 5.44 12.90 4.67
CA ALA A 29 6.06 13.71 5.71
C ALA A 29 6.72 14.99 5.15
N LYS A 30 7.40 14.91 4.00
CA LYS A 30 7.97 16.07 3.30
C LYS A 30 6.90 17.07 2.87
N ASN A 31 5.69 16.61 2.59
CA ASN A 31 4.56 17.44 2.22
C ASN A 31 3.71 17.91 3.43
N GLY A 32 4.22 17.73 4.66
CA GLY A 32 3.64 18.31 5.86
C GLY A 32 2.50 17.50 6.51
N LEU A 33 2.29 16.24 6.12
CA LEU A 33 1.36 15.37 6.83
C LEU A 33 2.00 14.80 8.09
N ILE A 34 1.20 14.58 9.12
CA ILE A 34 1.58 13.72 10.24
C ILE A 34 1.52 12.29 9.73
N THR A 35 2.68 11.70 9.49
CA THR A 35 2.81 10.42 8.80
C THR A 35 3.15 9.30 9.77
N ILE A 36 2.32 8.27 9.78
CA ILE A 36 2.50 7.10 10.64
C ILE A 36 2.76 5.88 9.76
N GLY A 37 4.00 5.41 9.79
CA GLY A 37 4.38 4.16 9.13
C GLY A 37 4.06 2.95 10.00
N LEU A 38 3.38 1.97 9.45
CA LEU A 38 3.05 0.70 10.09
C LEU A 38 3.84 -0.44 9.45
N ALA A 39 4.58 -1.20 10.25
CA ALA A 39 5.23 -2.44 9.81
C ALA A 39 5.55 -3.35 11.01
N ARG A 40 5.93 -4.60 10.71
CA ARG A 40 6.49 -5.52 11.70
C ARG A 40 7.90 -5.11 12.13
N ARG A 41 8.72 -4.60 11.16
CA ARG A 41 10.10 -4.11 11.35
C ARG A 41 10.06 -2.59 11.59
N VAL A 42 9.70 -2.19 12.80
CA VAL A 42 9.55 -0.76 13.16
C VAL A 42 10.87 -0.01 13.09
N GLU A 43 11.96 -0.67 13.42
CA GLU A 43 13.34 -0.13 13.37
C GLU A 43 13.70 0.36 11.96
N LYS A 44 13.22 -0.32 10.91
CA LYS A 44 13.43 0.09 9.53
C LYS A 44 12.69 1.39 9.17
N ILE A 45 11.54 1.64 9.79
CA ILE A 45 10.83 2.91 9.62
C ILE A 45 11.57 4.03 10.34
N GLU A 46 12.09 3.78 11.55
CA GLU A 46 12.87 4.77 12.29
C GLU A 46 14.15 5.19 11.55
N GLU A 47 14.82 4.25 10.84
CA GLU A 47 15.99 4.54 9.99
C GLU A 47 15.66 5.58 8.89
N LEU A 48 14.42 5.62 8.40
CA LEU A 48 13.98 6.55 7.35
C LEU A 48 14.02 8.02 7.81
N ARG A 49 13.98 8.29 9.11
CA ARG A 49 14.04 9.65 9.67
C ARG A 49 15.27 10.40 9.20
N SER A 50 16.38 9.72 8.94
CA SER A 50 17.62 10.32 8.44
C SER A 50 17.48 11.03 7.08
N GLN A 51 16.40 10.71 6.32
CA GLN A 51 16.08 11.31 5.03
C GLN A 51 15.19 12.55 5.14
N LEU A 52 14.82 12.93 6.36
CA LEU A 52 13.92 14.04 6.68
C LEU A 52 14.68 15.15 7.44
N THR A 53 14.26 16.39 7.24
CA THR A 53 14.74 17.51 8.06
C THR A 53 14.23 17.39 9.49
N SER A 54 14.89 18.06 10.45
CA SER A 54 14.49 18.02 11.87
C SER A 54 13.02 18.43 12.08
N GLU A 55 12.49 19.34 11.26
CA GLU A 55 11.09 19.76 11.33
C GLU A 55 10.15 18.66 10.82
N GLN A 56 10.48 18.02 9.71
CA GLN A 56 9.68 16.93 9.14
C GLN A 56 9.69 15.68 10.05
N GLN A 57 10.79 15.42 10.74
CA GLN A 57 10.90 14.31 11.70
C GLN A 57 9.90 14.39 12.86
N LYS A 58 9.47 15.60 13.24
CA LYS A 58 8.46 15.79 14.31
C LYS A 58 7.11 15.16 13.94
N ASN A 59 6.81 15.14 12.65
CA ASN A 59 5.56 14.62 12.09
C ASN A 59 5.70 13.22 11.50
N PHE A 60 6.83 12.53 11.72
CA PHE A 60 7.09 11.18 11.20
C PHE A 60 7.17 10.18 12.34
N HIS A 61 6.27 9.19 12.35
CA HIS A 61 6.11 8.23 13.43
C HIS A 61 6.15 6.80 12.90
N ALA A 62 6.75 5.90 13.67
CA ALA A 62 6.78 4.48 13.40
C ALA A 62 5.98 3.72 14.47
N MET A 63 5.12 2.80 14.04
CA MET A 63 4.36 1.94 14.94
C MET A 63 4.40 0.49 14.46
N LYS A 64 4.55 -0.43 15.42
CA LYS A 64 4.55 -1.87 15.12
C LYS A 64 3.12 -2.33 14.86
N CYS A 65 2.89 -2.95 13.68
CA CYS A 65 1.62 -3.56 13.34
C CYS A 65 1.84 -4.65 12.28
N ASP A 66 1.36 -5.85 12.55
CA ASP A 66 1.18 -6.89 11.54
C ASP A 66 -0.26 -6.81 11.02
N VAL A 67 -0.43 -6.35 9.77
CA VAL A 67 -1.76 -6.18 9.16
C VAL A 67 -2.45 -7.51 8.82
N SER A 68 -1.78 -8.64 8.96
CA SER A 68 -2.41 -9.96 8.87
C SER A 68 -3.15 -10.37 10.15
N VAL A 69 -3.02 -9.58 11.23
CA VAL A 69 -3.61 -9.82 12.55
C VAL A 69 -4.59 -8.70 12.89
N GLU A 70 -5.89 -8.96 12.78
CA GLU A 70 -6.94 -7.97 13.00
C GLU A 70 -6.84 -7.27 14.37
N ALA A 71 -6.57 -8.01 15.44
CA ALA A 71 -6.43 -7.45 16.78
C ALA A 71 -5.27 -6.43 16.90
N GLU A 72 -4.19 -6.60 16.11
CA GLU A 72 -3.11 -5.62 16.06
C GLU A 72 -3.54 -4.35 15.33
N ILE A 73 -4.30 -4.48 14.24
CA ILE A 73 -4.85 -3.32 13.51
C ILE A 73 -5.75 -2.51 14.43
N ILE A 74 -6.74 -3.14 15.06
CA ILE A 74 -7.69 -2.46 15.96
C ILE A 74 -6.94 -1.71 17.07
N ARG A 75 -5.98 -2.37 17.75
CA ARG A 75 -5.18 -1.75 18.81
C ARG A 75 -4.37 -0.56 18.30
N THR A 76 -3.72 -0.73 17.13
CA THR A 76 -2.86 0.31 16.56
C THR A 76 -3.67 1.53 16.12
N PHE A 77 -4.81 1.34 15.45
CA PHE A 77 -5.68 2.45 15.06
C PHE A 77 -6.29 3.17 16.27
N ALA A 78 -6.69 2.45 17.32
CA ALA A 78 -7.12 3.06 18.57
C ALA A 78 -6.01 3.91 19.23
N GLU A 79 -4.76 3.48 19.16
CA GLU A 79 -3.63 4.26 19.63
C GLU A 79 -3.39 5.51 18.79
N ILE A 80 -3.51 5.40 17.45
CA ILE A 80 -3.42 6.53 16.51
C ILE A 80 -4.53 7.55 16.82
N GLU A 81 -5.76 7.11 16.97
CA GLU A 81 -6.89 7.97 17.33
C GLU A 81 -6.60 8.75 18.62
N ARG A 82 -6.15 8.08 19.67
CA ARG A 82 -5.83 8.70 20.96
C ARG A 82 -4.67 9.70 20.87
N LYS A 83 -3.63 9.44 20.07
CA LYS A 83 -2.42 10.27 19.99
C LYS A 83 -2.53 11.42 18.99
N PHE A 84 -3.20 11.20 17.87
CA PHE A 84 -3.18 12.09 16.73
C PHE A 84 -4.58 12.59 16.31
N GLY A 85 -5.63 12.11 16.97
CA GLY A 85 -7.01 12.57 16.74
C GLY A 85 -7.69 11.95 15.53
N GLY A 86 -7.12 10.89 14.94
CA GLY A 86 -7.75 10.11 13.87
C GLY A 86 -6.87 9.92 12.63
N VAL A 87 -7.46 9.38 11.57
CA VAL A 87 -6.78 9.11 10.29
C VAL A 87 -7.53 9.76 9.14
N ASP A 88 -6.86 10.59 8.35
CA ASP A 88 -7.44 11.31 7.21
C ASP A 88 -7.03 10.69 5.86
N VAL A 89 -5.84 10.08 5.80
CA VAL A 89 -5.33 9.39 4.61
C VAL A 89 -4.87 7.99 5.01
N LEU A 90 -5.32 6.97 4.27
CA LEU A 90 -4.86 5.60 4.45
C LEU A 90 -4.23 5.07 3.16
N ILE A 91 -2.98 4.64 3.23
CA ILE A 91 -2.29 3.94 2.16
C ILE A 91 -2.18 2.46 2.53
N ASN A 92 -3.05 1.65 1.98
CA ASN A 92 -2.98 0.20 2.08
C ASN A 92 -1.91 -0.32 1.11
N ASN A 93 -0.66 -0.35 1.57
CA ASN A 93 0.48 -0.76 0.77
C ASN A 93 1.05 -2.12 1.19
N ALA A 94 0.87 -2.56 2.42
CA ALA A 94 1.37 -3.85 2.87
C ALA A 94 0.91 -4.99 1.95
N GLY A 95 1.85 -5.80 1.49
CA GLY A 95 1.58 -6.91 0.61
C GLY A 95 2.73 -7.91 0.60
N VAL A 96 2.43 -9.13 0.23
CA VAL A 96 3.38 -10.24 0.14
C VAL A 96 3.13 -11.05 -1.13
N ILE A 97 4.19 -11.67 -1.63
CA ILE A 97 4.16 -12.53 -2.84
C ILE A 97 4.37 -13.98 -2.40
N PRO A 98 3.73 -14.96 -3.08
CA PRO A 98 3.90 -16.39 -2.77
C PRO A 98 5.25 -16.93 -3.24
N GLN A 99 5.64 -18.04 -2.62
CA GLN A 99 6.78 -18.87 -3.03
C GLN A 99 6.31 -20.27 -3.46
N THR A 100 5.06 -20.41 -3.87
CA THR A 100 4.42 -21.70 -4.18
C THR A 100 3.40 -21.56 -5.30
N SER A 101 3.16 -22.62 -6.03
CA SER A 101 2.11 -22.71 -7.03
C SER A 101 0.77 -23.07 -6.39
N LEU A 102 -0.35 -22.72 -7.04
CA LEU A 102 -1.70 -23.04 -6.55
C LEU A 102 -1.94 -24.56 -6.41
N THR A 103 -1.28 -25.34 -7.24
CA THR A 103 -1.44 -26.81 -7.31
C THR A 103 -0.42 -27.57 -6.47
N ASP A 104 0.51 -26.87 -5.80
CA ASP A 104 1.47 -27.53 -4.90
C ASP A 104 0.74 -28.09 -3.68
N LEU A 105 1.24 -29.22 -3.18
CA LEU A 105 0.70 -29.84 -1.96
C LEU A 105 1.29 -29.17 -0.71
N ASN A 106 0.53 -29.20 0.38
CA ASN A 106 0.95 -28.71 1.71
C ASN A 106 1.32 -27.22 1.79
N ASN A 107 0.74 -26.39 0.93
CA ASN A 107 1.01 -24.94 0.85
C ASN A 107 -0.10 -24.04 1.44
N SER A 108 -1.11 -24.63 2.14
CA SER A 108 -2.27 -23.91 2.67
C SER A 108 -1.90 -22.75 3.60
N SER A 109 -0.84 -22.90 4.41
CA SER A 109 -0.36 -21.84 5.30
C SER A 109 0.18 -20.63 4.52
N GLU A 110 0.88 -20.88 3.43
CA GLU A 110 1.38 -19.81 2.54
C GLU A 110 0.23 -19.09 1.83
N MET A 111 -0.74 -19.83 1.31
CA MET A 111 -1.96 -19.27 0.73
C MET A 111 -2.70 -18.39 1.73
N GLN A 112 -2.87 -18.88 2.96
CA GLN A 112 -3.55 -18.15 4.03
C GLN A 112 -2.77 -16.85 4.38
N ARG A 113 -1.44 -16.91 4.44
CA ARG A 113 -0.59 -15.74 4.69
C ARG A 113 -0.81 -14.65 3.65
N ILE A 114 -0.89 -15.02 2.36
CA ILE A 114 -1.14 -14.09 1.26
C ILE A 114 -2.51 -13.43 1.42
N ILE A 115 -3.55 -14.21 1.60
CA ILE A 115 -4.93 -13.69 1.72
C ILE A 115 -5.09 -12.84 2.98
N ASN A 116 -4.54 -13.27 4.10
CA ASN A 116 -4.61 -12.49 5.34
C ASN A 116 -3.94 -11.12 5.22
N THR A 117 -2.77 -11.05 4.54
CA THR A 117 -2.06 -9.78 4.37
C THR A 117 -2.70 -8.93 3.26
N ASN A 118 -2.85 -9.50 2.06
CA ASN A 118 -3.19 -8.72 0.86
C ASN A 118 -4.68 -8.39 0.75
N VAL A 119 -5.55 -9.15 1.42
CA VAL A 119 -7.00 -8.99 1.34
C VAL A 119 -7.58 -8.57 2.69
N PHE A 120 -7.48 -9.42 3.72
CA PHE A 120 -8.03 -9.09 5.03
C PHE A 120 -7.34 -7.89 5.68
N GLY A 121 -6.02 -7.73 5.49
CA GLY A 121 -5.29 -6.53 5.94
C GLY A 121 -5.85 -5.25 5.33
N VAL A 122 -6.15 -5.25 4.03
CA VAL A 122 -6.78 -4.11 3.34
C VAL A 122 -8.18 -3.83 3.90
N ILE A 123 -9.01 -4.88 4.06
CA ILE A 123 -10.38 -4.75 4.59
C ILE A 123 -10.34 -4.16 6.01
N ASN A 124 -9.54 -4.74 6.90
CA ASN A 124 -9.53 -4.37 8.30
C ASN A 124 -8.93 -2.97 8.54
N CYS A 125 -7.84 -2.61 7.86
CA CYS A 125 -7.31 -1.25 7.92
C CYS A 125 -8.30 -0.22 7.38
N THR A 126 -9.01 -0.54 6.27
CA THR A 126 -10.03 0.35 5.72
C THR A 126 -11.22 0.50 6.66
N ARG A 127 -11.63 -0.58 7.35
CA ARG A 127 -12.71 -0.54 8.35
C ARG A 127 -12.38 0.42 9.51
N GLU A 128 -11.18 0.34 10.08
CA GLU A 128 -10.76 1.24 11.15
C GLU A 128 -10.61 2.69 10.66
N PHE A 129 -10.10 2.90 9.44
CA PHE A 129 -10.07 4.21 8.82
C PHE A 129 -11.47 4.80 8.64
N VAL A 130 -12.42 4.05 8.10
CA VAL A 130 -13.82 4.49 7.91
C VAL A 130 -14.48 4.83 9.24
N LYS A 131 -14.22 4.03 10.28
CA LYS A 131 -14.69 4.32 11.64
C LYS A 131 -14.19 5.69 12.10
N SER A 132 -12.89 5.96 11.97
CA SER A 132 -12.29 7.25 12.35
C SER A 132 -12.90 8.43 11.59
N ILE A 133 -13.09 8.31 10.27
CA ILE A 133 -13.75 9.35 9.46
C ILE A 133 -15.19 9.58 9.88
N ARG A 134 -15.94 8.50 10.12
CA ARG A 134 -17.37 8.57 10.52
C ARG A 134 -17.53 9.26 11.88
N GLU A 135 -16.75 8.88 12.89
CA GLU A 135 -16.80 9.44 14.24
C GLU A 135 -16.48 10.96 14.26
N ARG A 136 -15.59 11.41 13.38
CA ARG A 136 -15.19 12.82 13.26
C ARG A 136 -16.01 13.63 12.24
N ASN A 137 -16.88 12.98 11.45
CA ASN A 137 -17.54 13.57 10.30
C ASN A 137 -16.54 14.31 9.38
N ALA A 138 -15.41 13.67 9.11
CA ALA A 138 -14.28 14.24 8.38
C ALA A 138 -14.30 13.84 6.90
N GLU A 139 -13.44 14.47 6.10
CA GLU A 139 -13.10 14.00 4.76
C GLU A 139 -11.90 13.06 4.81
N GLY A 140 -11.81 12.13 3.86
CA GLY A 140 -10.70 11.21 3.80
C GLY A 140 -10.36 10.71 2.40
N HIS A 141 -9.17 10.10 2.28
CA HIS A 141 -8.77 9.41 1.07
C HIS A 141 -8.08 8.08 1.41
N VAL A 142 -8.63 6.97 0.94
CA VAL A 142 -7.97 5.67 1.01
C VAL A 142 -7.41 5.29 -0.35
N ILE A 143 -6.13 4.89 -0.39
CA ILE A 143 -5.44 4.45 -1.60
C ILE A 143 -4.98 3.00 -1.37
N HIS A 144 -5.45 2.09 -2.23
CA HIS A 144 -4.99 0.71 -2.23
C HIS A 144 -3.86 0.54 -3.23
N ILE A 145 -2.68 0.14 -2.78
CA ILE A 145 -1.59 -0.26 -3.67
C ILE A 145 -1.91 -1.66 -4.21
N ASN A 146 -2.47 -1.65 -5.38
CA ASN A 146 -2.86 -2.85 -6.12
C ASN A 146 -1.68 -3.37 -6.97
N SER A 147 -1.93 -3.79 -8.18
CA SER A 147 -0.96 -4.23 -9.19
C SER A 147 -1.66 -4.37 -10.53
N ILE A 148 -0.91 -4.31 -11.62
CA ILE A 148 -1.39 -4.80 -12.93
C ILE A 148 -1.86 -6.25 -12.86
N ALA A 149 -1.29 -7.06 -11.95
CA ALA A 149 -1.72 -8.44 -11.69
C ALA A 149 -3.14 -8.55 -11.09
N GLY A 150 -3.76 -7.44 -10.71
CA GLY A 150 -5.18 -7.35 -10.33
C GLY A 150 -6.12 -7.08 -11.52
N HIS A 151 -5.60 -6.98 -12.75
CA HIS A 151 -6.35 -6.67 -13.97
C HIS A 151 -6.13 -7.69 -15.07
N PHE A 152 -4.93 -8.28 -15.16
CA PHE A 152 -4.63 -9.35 -16.09
C PHE A 152 -3.54 -10.27 -15.53
N MET A 153 -3.46 -11.49 -16.07
CA MET A 153 -2.44 -12.46 -15.73
C MET A 153 -1.66 -12.83 -16.99
N PRO A 154 -0.44 -12.31 -17.17
CA PRO A 154 0.38 -12.71 -18.31
C PRO A 154 0.83 -14.16 -18.12
N PHE A 155 0.76 -14.96 -19.19
CA PHE A 155 1.36 -16.27 -19.19
C PHE A 155 2.87 -16.13 -19.37
N GLN A 156 3.63 -16.61 -18.42
CA GLN A 156 5.10 -16.64 -18.47
C GLN A 156 5.55 -18.08 -18.19
N LYS A 157 6.06 -18.76 -19.22
CA LYS A 157 6.41 -20.19 -19.17
C LYS A 157 7.44 -20.50 -18.08
N ASP A 158 8.42 -19.62 -17.91
CA ASP A 158 9.59 -19.84 -17.04
C ASP A 158 9.56 -18.95 -15.79
N SER A 159 8.40 -18.36 -15.47
CA SER A 159 8.20 -17.48 -14.31
C SER A 159 7.51 -18.21 -13.17
N PRO A 160 7.79 -17.83 -11.92
CA PRO A 160 7.06 -18.35 -10.75
C PRO A 160 5.56 -18.13 -10.89
N SER A 161 4.77 -19.05 -10.33
CA SER A 161 3.33 -18.89 -10.29
C SER A 161 2.93 -17.69 -9.44
N MET A 162 2.28 -16.71 -10.07
CA MET A 162 1.69 -15.54 -9.41
C MET A 162 0.22 -15.78 -9.03
N GLY A 163 -0.28 -17.02 -9.16
CA GLY A 163 -1.71 -17.33 -9.09
C GLY A 163 -2.45 -16.78 -7.88
N ILE A 164 -2.03 -17.13 -6.65
CA ILE A 164 -2.68 -16.63 -5.43
C ILE A 164 -2.44 -15.12 -5.23
N TYR A 165 -1.28 -14.60 -5.65
CA TYR A 165 -1.02 -13.17 -5.61
C TYR A 165 -1.99 -12.42 -6.54
N SER A 166 -2.09 -12.84 -7.81
CA SER A 166 -3.03 -12.23 -8.76
C SER A 166 -4.46 -12.32 -8.25
N ALA A 167 -4.89 -13.48 -7.73
CA ALA A 167 -6.21 -13.63 -7.11
C ALA A 167 -6.43 -12.61 -5.97
N SER A 168 -5.43 -12.41 -5.11
CA SER A 168 -5.50 -11.40 -4.05
C SER A 168 -5.59 -9.98 -4.59
N LYS A 169 -4.89 -9.66 -5.70
CA LYS A 169 -4.94 -8.34 -6.32
C LYS A 169 -6.23 -8.08 -7.10
N TYR A 170 -6.81 -9.10 -7.75
CA TYR A 170 -8.18 -9.03 -8.27
C TYR A 170 -9.20 -8.77 -7.15
N ALA A 171 -9.01 -9.39 -5.98
CA ALA A 171 -9.84 -9.07 -4.82
C ALA A 171 -9.71 -7.60 -4.40
N VAL A 172 -8.50 -7.00 -4.41
CA VAL A 172 -8.30 -5.57 -4.12
C VAL A 172 -8.99 -4.68 -5.15
N THR A 173 -8.97 -5.04 -6.45
CA THR A 173 -9.74 -4.33 -7.50
C THR A 173 -11.23 -4.30 -7.16
N ALA A 174 -11.80 -5.47 -6.81
CA ALA A 174 -13.21 -5.57 -6.42
C ALA A 174 -13.51 -4.80 -5.11
N LEU A 175 -12.62 -4.87 -4.12
CA LEU A 175 -12.77 -4.15 -2.86
C LEU A 175 -12.76 -2.64 -3.05
N ALA A 176 -11.90 -2.09 -3.93
CA ALA A 176 -11.87 -0.66 -4.21
C ALA A 176 -13.23 -0.16 -4.73
N GLU A 177 -13.83 -0.87 -5.67
CA GLU A 177 -15.16 -0.53 -6.20
C GLU A 177 -16.26 -0.74 -5.15
N GLN A 178 -16.22 -1.82 -4.36
CA GLN A 178 -17.19 -2.06 -3.29
C GLN A 178 -17.12 -0.96 -2.21
N HIS A 179 -15.93 -0.58 -1.76
CA HIS A 179 -15.76 0.54 -0.84
C HIS A 179 -16.33 1.84 -1.40
N ARG A 180 -16.09 2.14 -2.69
CA ARG A 180 -16.66 3.32 -3.35
C ARG A 180 -18.17 3.33 -3.27
N GLN A 181 -18.82 2.20 -3.55
CA GLN A 181 -20.29 2.07 -3.49
C GLN A 181 -20.82 2.23 -2.07
N GLU A 182 -20.15 1.63 -1.08
CA GLU A 182 -20.51 1.76 0.34
C GLU A 182 -20.38 3.20 0.82
N PHE A 183 -19.30 3.91 0.45
CA PHE A 183 -19.09 5.30 0.83
C PHE A 183 -20.16 6.23 0.24
N ILE A 184 -20.58 5.99 -1.03
CA ILE A 184 -21.68 6.72 -1.62
C ILE A 184 -23.01 6.42 -0.90
N LYS A 185 -23.32 5.15 -0.64
CA LYS A 185 -24.54 4.73 0.04
C LYS A 185 -24.66 5.35 1.44
N GLU A 186 -23.55 5.39 2.16
CA GLU A 186 -23.47 5.93 3.53
C GLU A 186 -23.22 7.47 3.55
N LYS A 187 -23.09 8.11 2.40
CA LYS A 187 -22.81 9.55 2.24
C LYS A 187 -21.53 9.99 2.95
N LEU A 188 -20.53 9.13 2.98
CA LEU A 188 -19.23 9.45 3.56
C LEU A 188 -18.40 10.31 2.58
N ASN A 189 -17.73 11.32 3.11
CA ASN A 189 -16.84 12.17 2.31
C ASN A 189 -15.46 11.54 2.15
N ILE A 190 -15.42 10.32 1.60
CA ILE A 190 -14.21 9.52 1.43
C ILE A 190 -13.98 9.25 -0.06
N LYS A 191 -12.77 9.53 -0.53
CA LYS A 191 -12.27 9.07 -1.83
C LYS A 191 -11.61 7.71 -1.68
N VAL A 192 -11.78 6.83 -2.66
CA VAL A 192 -11.07 5.56 -2.75
C VAL A 192 -10.44 5.41 -4.13
N THR A 193 -9.16 5.08 -4.16
CA THR A 193 -8.38 4.88 -5.39
C THR A 193 -7.67 3.54 -5.33
N SER A 194 -7.75 2.76 -6.41
CA SER A 194 -6.85 1.67 -6.70
C SER A 194 -5.67 2.20 -7.51
N LEU A 195 -4.45 2.05 -7.00
CA LEU A 195 -3.22 2.39 -7.71
C LEU A 195 -2.51 1.10 -8.09
N SER A 196 -2.39 0.85 -9.40
CA SER A 196 -1.95 -0.42 -9.97
C SER A 196 -0.58 -0.27 -10.68
N PRO A 197 0.52 -0.44 -9.96
CA PRO A 197 1.84 -0.44 -10.56
C PRO A 197 2.08 -1.68 -11.44
N GLY A 198 2.91 -1.51 -12.48
CA GLY A 198 3.66 -2.58 -13.13
C GLY A 198 4.85 -3.02 -12.27
N ALA A 199 5.93 -3.46 -12.91
CA ALA A 199 7.13 -3.89 -12.21
C ALA A 199 7.82 -2.71 -11.49
N VAL A 200 7.96 -2.81 -10.16
CA VAL A 200 8.66 -1.83 -9.31
C VAL A 200 9.84 -2.50 -8.63
N LEU A 201 11.02 -1.91 -8.74
CA LEU A 201 12.21 -2.42 -8.07
C LEU A 201 12.11 -2.18 -6.55
N THR A 202 11.84 -3.24 -5.80
CA THR A 202 11.62 -3.21 -4.35
C THR A 202 12.18 -4.45 -3.67
N GLU A 203 12.33 -4.42 -2.33
CA GLU A 203 12.74 -5.61 -1.55
C GLU A 203 11.83 -6.83 -1.80
N ILE A 204 10.58 -6.64 -2.16
CA ILE A 204 9.64 -7.74 -2.42
C ILE A 204 10.14 -8.65 -3.55
N MET A 205 10.84 -8.09 -4.54
CA MET A 205 11.46 -8.85 -5.63
C MET A 205 12.54 -9.79 -5.13
N HIS A 206 13.29 -9.39 -4.11
CA HIS A 206 14.34 -10.22 -3.49
C HIS A 206 13.78 -11.30 -2.54
N THR A 207 12.52 -11.19 -2.12
CA THR A 207 11.86 -12.23 -1.32
C THR A 207 11.37 -13.41 -2.16
N VAL A 208 11.31 -13.23 -3.49
CA VAL A 208 10.95 -14.28 -4.44
C VAL A 208 12.17 -15.17 -4.69
N SER A 209 12.46 -16.08 -3.76
CA SER A 209 13.62 -17.00 -3.78
C SER A 209 13.55 -18.09 -4.89
N ILE A 210 12.68 -17.92 -5.89
CA ILE A 210 12.42 -18.93 -6.90
C ILE A 210 13.47 -18.91 -8.03
N PHE A 211 14.19 -17.80 -8.16
CA PHE A 211 15.28 -17.69 -9.12
C PHE A 211 16.65 -17.74 -8.45
N PRO A 212 17.63 -18.40 -9.05
CA PRO A 212 19.04 -18.21 -8.70
C PRO A 212 19.39 -16.72 -8.72
N LYS A 213 20.31 -16.31 -7.88
CA LYS A 213 20.70 -14.89 -7.73
C LYS A 213 21.16 -14.28 -9.07
N GLU A 214 21.88 -15.05 -9.86
CA GLU A 214 22.40 -14.67 -11.17
C GLU A 214 21.27 -14.38 -12.18
N VAL A 215 20.23 -15.20 -12.16
CA VAL A 215 19.03 -15.01 -13.01
C VAL A 215 18.27 -13.76 -12.61
N MET A 216 18.15 -13.51 -11.29
CA MET A 216 17.50 -12.30 -10.79
C MET A 216 18.29 -11.03 -11.19
N GLU A 217 19.62 -11.05 -11.07
CA GLU A 217 20.48 -9.94 -11.50
C GLU A 217 20.36 -9.67 -13.00
N GLU A 218 20.29 -10.72 -13.83
CA GLU A 218 20.08 -10.60 -15.25
C GLU A 218 18.68 -10.06 -15.60
N MET A 219 17.64 -10.52 -14.91
CA MET A 219 16.28 -9.99 -15.07
C MET A 219 16.23 -8.50 -14.71
N ILE A 220 16.80 -8.10 -13.59
CA ILE A 220 16.84 -6.68 -13.15
C ILE A 220 17.57 -5.83 -14.20
N LYS A 221 18.64 -6.34 -14.81
CA LYS A 221 19.42 -5.62 -15.82
C LYS A 221 18.67 -5.44 -17.15
N ASN A 222 17.84 -6.41 -17.52
CA ASN A 222 17.22 -6.49 -18.85
C ASN A 222 15.73 -6.12 -18.85
N THR A 223 15.09 -5.94 -17.68
CA THR A 223 13.68 -5.60 -17.55
C THR A 223 13.54 -4.13 -17.12
N PRO A 224 12.69 -3.34 -17.74
CA PRO A 224 12.39 -2.00 -17.25
C PRO A 224 11.61 -2.07 -15.93
N PHE A 225 12.02 -1.27 -14.94
CA PHE A 225 11.37 -1.16 -13.65
C PHE A 225 11.03 0.30 -13.34
N LEU A 226 9.93 0.50 -12.62
CA LEU A 226 9.67 1.73 -11.89
C LEU A 226 10.49 1.74 -10.59
N GLU A 227 10.76 2.93 -10.09
CA GLU A 227 11.27 3.13 -8.74
C GLU A 227 10.13 3.29 -7.74
N SER A 228 10.39 3.01 -6.47
CA SER A 228 9.42 3.23 -5.39
C SER A 228 8.96 4.70 -5.31
N LYS A 229 9.83 5.62 -5.72
CA LYS A 229 9.54 7.05 -5.77
C LYS A 229 8.49 7.41 -6.82
N ASP A 230 8.48 6.75 -7.97
CA ASP A 230 7.48 6.99 -9.03
C ASP A 230 6.07 6.73 -8.51
N ILE A 231 5.91 5.70 -7.67
CA ILE A 231 4.64 5.37 -7.05
C ILE A 231 4.28 6.36 -5.93
N ALA A 232 5.26 6.80 -5.14
CA ALA A 232 5.05 7.84 -4.14
C ALA A 232 4.61 9.17 -4.79
N ASP A 233 5.22 9.56 -5.90
CA ASP A 233 4.83 10.76 -6.67
C ASP A 233 3.40 10.63 -7.24
N ALA A 234 3.01 9.44 -7.68
CA ALA A 234 1.64 9.17 -8.10
C ALA A 234 0.64 9.31 -6.93
N ILE A 235 1.01 8.86 -5.72
CA ILE A 235 0.18 9.07 -4.53
C ILE A 235 0.04 10.57 -4.22
N ILE A 236 1.11 11.35 -4.31
CA ILE A 236 1.05 12.82 -4.16
C ILE A 236 0.13 13.43 -5.22
N TYR A 237 0.20 12.97 -6.48
CA TYR A 237 -0.73 13.40 -7.53
C TYR A 237 -2.19 13.09 -7.17
N LEU A 238 -2.51 11.88 -6.73
CA LEU A 238 -3.87 11.49 -6.33
C LEU A 238 -4.40 12.37 -5.19
N LEU A 239 -3.56 12.65 -4.18
CA LEU A 239 -3.91 13.52 -3.06
C LEU A 239 -4.06 15.00 -3.47
N SER A 240 -3.43 15.43 -4.56
CA SER A 240 -3.53 16.81 -5.08
C SER A 240 -4.84 17.09 -5.82
N THR A 241 -5.61 16.07 -6.17
CA THR A 241 -6.88 16.24 -6.90
C THR A 241 -7.94 16.93 -6.02
N PRO A 242 -8.76 17.81 -6.58
CA PRO A 242 -9.87 18.45 -5.86
C PRO A 242 -10.82 17.43 -5.22
N GLN A 243 -11.55 17.82 -4.17
CA GLN A 243 -12.43 16.90 -3.44
C GLN A 243 -13.55 16.31 -4.32
N ASN A 244 -14.03 17.06 -5.27
CA ASN A 244 -15.07 16.62 -6.22
C ASN A 244 -14.52 15.75 -7.37
N VAL A 245 -13.20 15.51 -7.42
CA VAL A 245 -12.57 14.68 -8.46
C VAL A 245 -12.08 13.38 -7.83
N LEU A 246 -12.64 12.27 -8.26
CA LEU A 246 -12.23 10.94 -7.86
C LEU A 246 -11.55 10.21 -9.03
N ILE A 247 -10.28 9.85 -8.83
CA ILE A 247 -9.58 8.90 -9.70
C ILE A 247 -9.80 7.52 -9.07
N THR A 248 -10.60 6.70 -9.72
CA THR A 248 -10.97 5.38 -9.20
C THR A 248 -9.86 4.35 -9.40
N GLU A 249 -9.17 4.43 -10.53
CA GLU A 249 -8.05 3.56 -10.89
C GLU A 249 -6.94 4.37 -11.57
N LEU A 250 -5.69 4.10 -11.19
CA LEU A 250 -4.52 4.64 -11.83
C LEU A 250 -3.50 3.53 -12.07
N THR A 251 -3.28 3.16 -13.33
CA THR A 251 -2.27 2.18 -13.72
C THR A 251 -1.00 2.89 -14.17
N ILE A 252 0.16 2.51 -13.61
CA ILE A 252 1.47 3.06 -13.95
C ILE A 252 2.40 1.90 -14.29
N ARG A 253 3.00 1.96 -15.46
CA ARG A 253 3.89 0.91 -15.95
C ARG A 253 5.24 1.48 -16.37
N PRO A 254 6.33 0.71 -16.25
CA PRO A 254 7.59 1.08 -16.88
C PRO A 254 7.41 1.23 -18.38
N MET A 255 8.07 2.22 -18.95
CA MET A 255 8.11 2.31 -20.42
C MET A 255 8.80 1.07 -20.99
N ASN A 256 8.23 0.49 -22.04
CA ASN A 256 8.70 -0.75 -22.69
C ASN A 256 8.53 -2.04 -21.85
N GLU A 257 7.71 -2.05 -20.81
CA GLU A 257 7.29 -3.30 -20.18
C GLU A 257 6.49 -4.16 -21.18
N THR A 258 6.86 -5.44 -21.32
CA THR A 258 6.35 -6.32 -22.39
C THR A 258 5.28 -7.33 -21.94
N PHE A 259 4.89 -7.32 -20.69
CA PHE A 259 3.87 -8.23 -20.13
C PHE A 259 2.66 -7.50 -19.55
#